data_78dcb8e40b73d5888742fff2c8990ff6
#
_entry.id   78dcb8e40b73d5888742fff2c8990ff6
#
_cell.length_a   1.000
_cell.length_b   1.000
_cell.length_c   1.000
_cell.angle_alpha   90.00
_cell.angle_beta   90.00
_cell.angle_gamma   90.00
#
_symmetry.space_group_name_H-M   'P 1'
#
loop_
_entity.id
_entity.type
_entity.pdbx_description
1 polymer ?
#
loop_
_entity_poly.entity_id
_entity_poly.type
_entity_poly.pdbx_seq_one_letter_code
_entity_poly.pdbx_strand_id
1 'polypeptide(L)'
;MKTVLAGLMLLCVHTGVAAFDGHASLQWSHPGTPAVSAPQAESDYYTAMPELSAQSVLVYDQASGQQLLAKNPTMQTPIASITKLMTAMLVLEAKLPLDERITLTDEDRDTIRGTGSRLAIGSSYTRGQLLHLALIASDNRAAHALGRTSPGGLERFVATMNRTAQALGMRDTVYIEPTGLSSQNRSTATDLAKLADYAYQNFPEIRQITSTGYYTLGTQRVVLQKKHHHHPQVSYRTVAFNNTNRLTRMDDWNIGLSKTGFINEAGHCLVMQAQVAQRDVIIVLLDAMGSNRRAGDAARIKQWLESNSPSNRADTRHASASRT
;
A
#
# COMPACT_ATOMS: atom_id res chain seq x y z
N MET A 1 -39.00 -62.06 29.49
CA MET A 1 -38.10 -61.77 28.42
C MET A 1 -38.45 -60.34 27.96
N LYS A 2 -37.65 -59.38 28.36
CA LYS A 2 -37.78 -57.94 27.98
C LYS A 2 -36.52 -57.54 27.22
N THR A 3 -36.65 -57.28 25.90
CA THR A 3 -35.59 -56.84 25.00
C THR A 3 -35.41 -55.33 25.21
N VAL A 4 -34.19 -54.93 25.60
CA VAL A 4 -33.79 -53.52 25.72
C VAL A 4 -33.07 -53.15 24.43
N LEU A 5 -33.68 -52.23 23.66
CA LEU A 5 -33.06 -51.62 22.46
C LEU A 5 -32.21 -50.42 22.91
N ALA A 6 -30.90 -50.54 22.76
CA ALA A 6 -29.98 -49.43 22.97
C ALA A 6 -29.90 -48.59 21.70
N GLY A 7 -30.42 -47.36 21.75
CA GLY A 7 -30.29 -46.38 20.68
C GLY A 7 -28.90 -45.69 20.74
N LEU A 8 -28.12 -45.88 19.70
CA LEU A 8 -26.84 -45.21 19.49
C LEU A 8 -27.11 -43.81 18.93
N MET A 9 -26.94 -42.78 19.78
CA MET A 9 -27.06 -41.40 19.36
C MET A 9 -25.72 -40.94 18.76
N LEU A 10 -25.71 -40.79 17.42
CA LEU A 10 -24.57 -40.33 16.66
C LEU A 10 -24.49 -38.80 16.82
N LEU A 11 -23.58 -38.31 17.64
CA LEU A 11 -23.27 -36.88 17.77
C LEU A 11 -22.51 -36.42 16.53
N CYS A 12 -23.21 -35.81 15.56
CA CYS A 12 -22.57 -35.07 14.49
C CYS A 12 -21.99 -33.77 15.07
N VAL A 13 -20.70 -33.75 15.34
CA VAL A 13 -19.96 -32.52 15.60
C VAL A 13 -19.85 -31.78 14.26
N HIS A 14 -20.73 -30.83 14.05
CA HIS A 14 -20.57 -29.86 12.97
C HIS A 14 -19.48 -28.90 13.38
N THR A 15 -18.27 -29.10 12.87
CA THR A 15 -17.25 -28.05 12.84
C THR A 15 -17.75 -26.97 11.92
N GLY A 16 -18.36 -25.96 12.51
CA GLY A 16 -18.77 -24.74 11.80
C GLY A 16 -17.53 -24.04 11.28
N VAL A 17 -17.21 -24.28 10.00
CA VAL A 17 -16.39 -23.35 9.21
C VAL A 17 -17.24 -22.08 9.12
N ALA A 18 -16.86 -21.06 9.86
CA ALA A 18 -17.46 -19.74 9.73
C ALA A 18 -17.26 -19.29 8.26
N ALA A 19 -18.30 -19.44 7.48
CA ALA A 19 -18.39 -18.82 6.18
C ALA A 19 -18.35 -17.32 6.43
N PHE A 20 -17.45 -16.65 5.73
CA PHE A 20 -17.28 -15.20 5.74
C PHE A 20 -18.47 -14.60 4.95
N ASP A 21 -19.66 -14.57 5.56
CA ASP A 21 -20.83 -13.85 5.04
C ASP A 21 -20.78 -12.39 5.51
N GLY A 22 -19.75 -11.71 5.04
CA GLY A 22 -19.61 -10.25 5.20
C GLY A 22 -20.26 -9.53 4.01
N HIS A 23 -21.55 -9.67 3.81
CA HIS A 23 -22.31 -8.72 2.99
C HIS A 23 -22.59 -7.42 3.78
N ALA A 24 -21.56 -6.76 4.30
CA ALA A 24 -21.60 -5.33 4.45
C ALA A 24 -21.10 -4.78 3.11
N SER A 25 -21.97 -4.22 2.30
CA SER A 25 -21.60 -3.38 1.18
C SER A 25 -20.75 -2.25 1.77
N LEU A 26 -19.44 -2.35 1.65
CA LEU A 26 -18.52 -1.28 1.98
C LEU A 26 -18.83 -0.15 0.99
N GLN A 27 -19.82 0.65 1.32
CA GLN A 27 -20.10 1.88 0.61
C GLN A 27 -19.01 2.85 1.02
N TRP A 28 -18.19 3.23 0.07
CA TRP A 28 -17.35 4.41 0.15
C TRP A 28 -18.30 5.63 0.09
N SER A 29 -18.96 5.88 1.22
CA SER A 29 -19.85 7.01 1.42
C SER A 29 -19.17 7.92 2.43
N HIS A 30 -18.67 9.05 1.92
CA HIS A 30 -18.62 10.22 2.79
C HIS A 30 -20.05 10.49 3.28
N PRO A 31 -20.29 10.77 4.57
CA PRO A 31 -21.61 11.09 5.06
C PRO A 31 -22.15 12.28 4.25
N GLY A 32 -23.19 12.00 3.49
CA GLY A 32 -24.11 12.90 2.79
C GLY A 32 -23.66 14.34 2.57
N THR A 33 -22.96 14.60 1.47
CA THR A 33 -23.03 15.92 0.83
C THR A 33 -24.02 15.82 -0.33
N PRO A 34 -25.09 16.63 -0.37
CA PRO A 34 -25.84 16.81 -1.60
C PRO A 34 -24.88 17.27 -2.68
N ALA A 35 -25.08 16.82 -3.92
CA ALA A 35 -24.35 17.33 -5.07
C ALA A 35 -24.63 18.84 -5.17
N VAL A 36 -23.82 19.60 -4.47
CA VAL A 36 -23.73 21.04 -4.67
C VAL A 36 -22.93 21.16 -5.96
N SER A 37 -23.61 21.54 -7.04
CA SER A 37 -22.96 22.08 -8.24
C SER A 37 -21.95 23.11 -7.76
N ALA A 38 -20.66 22.81 -7.90
CA ALA A 38 -19.58 23.72 -7.54
C ALA A 38 -19.84 25.05 -8.25
N PRO A 39 -19.81 26.19 -7.55
CA PRO A 39 -19.89 27.48 -8.20
C PRO A 39 -18.73 27.55 -9.19
N GLN A 40 -19.01 27.79 -10.46
CA GLN A 40 -18.02 27.97 -11.54
C GLN A 40 -16.99 29.07 -11.26
N ALA A 41 -17.14 29.85 -10.20
CA ALA A 41 -16.24 30.93 -9.80
C ALA A 41 -14.95 30.48 -9.07
N GLU A 42 -14.81 29.21 -8.63
CA GLU A 42 -13.59 28.76 -7.95
C GLU A 42 -12.50 28.23 -8.91
N SER A 43 -12.84 27.90 -10.15
CA SER A 43 -11.89 27.35 -11.12
C SER A 43 -10.82 28.34 -11.59
N ASP A 44 -11.12 29.64 -11.54
CA ASP A 44 -10.25 30.67 -12.11
C ASP A 44 -9.09 31.14 -11.19
N TYR A 45 -9.01 30.59 -9.98
CA TYR A 45 -8.03 31.03 -8.98
C TYR A 45 -6.89 30.05 -8.69
N TYR A 46 -6.91 28.85 -9.27
CA TYR A 46 -5.76 27.96 -9.12
C TYR A 46 -4.62 28.40 -10.06
N THR A 47 -3.41 28.54 -9.51
CA THR A 47 -2.22 28.65 -10.36
C THR A 47 -2.18 27.46 -11.32
N ALA A 48 -1.59 27.66 -12.50
CA ALA A 48 -1.48 26.61 -13.50
C ALA A 48 -1.01 25.28 -12.89
N MET A 49 -1.57 24.17 -13.35
CA MET A 49 -1.18 22.83 -12.89
C MET A 49 0.33 22.64 -13.04
N PRO A 50 1.02 22.13 -12.01
CA PRO A 50 2.47 21.93 -12.08
C PRO A 50 2.83 20.93 -13.19
N GLU A 51 3.96 21.15 -13.86
CA GLU A 51 4.48 20.20 -14.82
C GLU A 51 4.94 18.91 -14.11
N LEU A 52 4.32 17.78 -14.45
CA LEU A 52 4.54 16.49 -13.80
C LEU A 52 5.01 15.42 -14.81
N SER A 53 6.05 14.69 -14.42
CA SER A 53 6.61 13.59 -15.23
C SER A 53 5.75 12.32 -15.18
N ALA A 54 4.95 12.13 -14.13
CA ALA A 54 4.01 11.02 -14.03
C ALA A 54 2.91 11.13 -15.10
N GLN A 55 2.55 10.00 -15.72
CA GLN A 55 1.55 9.96 -16.78
C GLN A 55 0.12 9.95 -16.22
N SER A 56 -0.09 9.35 -15.04
CA SER A 56 -1.36 9.38 -14.34
C SER A 56 -1.16 9.93 -12.94
N VAL A 57 -1.96 10.91 -12.57
CA VAL A 57 -1.85 11.64 -11.30
C VAL A 57 -3.24 11.88 -10.72
N LEU A 58 -3.36 11.73 -9.42
CA LEU A 58 -4.51 12.19 -8.65
C LEU A 58 -4.02 12.77 -7.32
N VAL A 59 -4.52 13.97 -7.00
CA VAL A 59 -4.43 14.54 -5.66
C VAL A 59 -5.84 14.73 -5.14
N TYR A 60 -6.09 14.12 -3.99
CA TYR A 60 -7.41 14.01 -3.39
C TYR A 60 -7.38 14.53 -1.96
N ASP A 61 -8.29 15.41 -1.59
CA ASP A 61 -8.45 15.91 -0.22
C ASP A 61 -9.34 14.94 0.56
N GLN A 62 -8.81 14.36 1.64
CA GLN A 62 -9.52 13.33 2.41
C GLN A 62 -10.71 13.89 3.18
N ALA A 63 -10.66 15.14 3.64
CA ALA A 63 -11.72 15.73 4.45
C ALA A 63 -12.95 16.11 3.61
N SER A 64 -12.73 16.72 2.44
CA SER A 64 -13.81 17.18 1.57
C SER A 64 -14.25 16.17 0.51
N GLY A 65 -13.43 15.14 0.25
CA GLY A 65 -13.65 14.25 -0.87
C GLY A 65 -13.36 14.86 -2.24
N GLN A 66 -12.76 16.06 -2.26
CA GLN A 66 -12.53 16.82 -3.48
C GLN A 66 -11.25 16.36 -4.20
N GLN A 67 -11.34 16.21 -5.51
CA GLN A 67 -10.19 16.04 -6.38
C GLN A 67 -9.54 17.42 -6.60
N LEU A 68 -8.34 17.63 -6.04
CA LEU A 68 -7.62 18.90 -6.12
C LEU A 68 -6.82 19.03 -7.43
N LEU A 69 -6.24 17.92 -7.90
CA LEU A 69 -5.45 17.87 -9.12
C LEU A 69 -5.59 16.49 -9.77
N ALA A 70 -5.75 16.46 -11.08
CA ALA A 70 -5.83 15.23 -11.85
C ALA A 70 -5.19 15.35 -13.23
N LYS A 71 -4.51 14.26 -13.62
CA LYS A 71 -3.98 14.01 -14.96
C LYS A 71 -4.21 12.55 -15.27
N ASN A 72 -5.03 12.24 -16.26
CA ASN A 72 -5.37 10.85 -16.65
C ASN A 72 -5.72 9.93 -15.46
N PRO A 73 -6.57 10.33 -14.49
CA PRO A 73 -6.73 9.60 -13.22
C PRO A 73 -7.39 8.23 -13.37
N THR A 74 -8.08 7.98 -14.48
CA THR A 74 -8.76 6.71 -14.81
C THR A 74 -7.97 5.86 -15.79
N MET A 75 -6.75 6.28 -16.18
CA MET A 75 -5.87 5.49 -17.03
C MET A 75 -5.41 4.22 -16.29
N GLN A 76 -5.81 3.06 -16.80
CA GLN A 76 -5.41 1.77 -16.23
C GLN A 76 -3.97 1.43 -16.63
N THR A 77 -3.09 1.27 -15.64
CA THR A 77 -1.67 0.96 -15.84
C THR A 77 -1.22 -0.15 -14.89
N PRO A 78 -0.12 -0.85 -15.18
CA PRO A 78 0.54 -1.69 -14.19
C PRO A 78 0.93 -0.86 -12.97
N ILE A 79 0.78 -1.42 -11.76
CA ILE A 79 0.97 -0.67 -10.50
C ILE A 79 2.17 -1.13 -9.68
N ALA A 80 2.87 -2.16 -10.16
CA ALA A 80 4.01 -2.73 -9.48
C ALA A 80 3.73 -2.97 -7.98
N SER A 81 4.70 -2.72 -7.12
CA SER A 81 4.63 -2.98 -5.69
C SER A 81 3.63 -2.11 -4.90
N ILE A 82 2.85 -1.22 -5.54
CA ILE A 82 1.68 -0.63 -4.87
C ILE A 82 0.70 -1.73 -4.45
N THR A 83 0.65 -2.84 -5.18
CA THR A 83 -0.06 -4.09 -4.85
C THR A 83 0.09 -4.51 -3.39
N LYS A 84 1.26 -4.28 -2.78
CA LYS A 84 1.56 -4.69 -1.40
C LYS A 84 0.73 -3.96 -0.34
N LEU A 85 0.08 -2.84 -0.67
CA LEU A 85 -0.91 -2.23 0.24
C LEU A 85 -2.13 -3.14 0.39
N MET A 86 -2.67 -3.67 -0.71
CA MET A 86 -3.79 -4.63 -0.66
C MET A 86 -3.35 -5.91 0.06
N THR A 87 -2.16 -6.41 -0.21
CA THR A 87 -1.59 -7.58 0.48
C THR A 87 -1.53 -7.37 1.99
N ALA A 88 -1.02 -6.21 2.44
CA ALA A 88 -0.91 -5.90 3.85
C ALA A 88 -2.28 -5.78 4.54
N MET A 89 -3.25 -5.16 3.89
CA MET A 89 -4.61 -5.07 4.40
C MET A 89 -5.20 -6.45 4.66
N LEU A 90 -5.16 -7.35 3.69
CA LEU A 90 -5.72 -8.69 3.82
C LEU A 90 -5.00 -9.53 4.87
N VAL A 91 -3.69 -9.38 5.03
CA VAL A 91 -2.91 -10.03 6.09
C VAL A 91 -3.39 -9.58 7.47
N LEU A 92 -3.68 -8.30 7.66
CA LEU A 92 -4.17 -7.76 8.92
C LEU A 92 -5.65 -8.12 9.15
N GLU A 93 -6.49 -8.08 8.11
CA GLU A 93 -7.89 -8.50 8.18
C GLU A 93 -8.05 -9.98 8.59
N ALA A 94 -7.11 -10.83 8.19
CA ALA A 94 -7.11 -12.24 8.58
C ALA A 94 -6.90 -12.46 10.08
N LYS A 95 -6.47 -11.43 10.83
CA LYS A 95 -6.23 -11.44 12.30
C LYS A 95 -5.37 -12.61 12.77
N LEU A 96 -4.50 -13.13 11.92
CA LEU A 96 -3.55 -14.17 12.29
C LEU A 96 -2.48 -13.57 13.24
N PRO A 97 -1.91 -14.38 14.15
CA PRO A 97 -0.88 -13.91 15.07
C PRO A 97 0.30 -13.30 14.31
N LEU A 98 0.67 -12.06 14.63
CA LEU A 98 1.80 -11.37 13.99
C LEU A 98 3.16 -11.91 14.46
N ASP A 99 3.20 -12.63 15.57
CA ASP A 99 4.36 -13.33 16.10
C ASP A 99 4.52 -14.76 15.54
N GLU A 100 3.53 -15.26 14.80
CA GLU A 100 3.62 -16.54 14.10
C GLU A 100 4.83 -16.56 13.17
N ARG A 101 5.65 -17.62 13.30
CA ARG A 101 6.85 -17.80 12.50
C ARG A 101 6.56 -18.46 11.16
N ILE A 102 6.92 -17.79 10.09
CA ILE A 102 6.79 -18.24 8.71
C ILE A 102 8.18 -18.57 8.18
N THR A 103 8.37 -19.79 7.70
CA THR A 103 9.61 -20.20 7.02
C THR A 103 9.49 -19.91 5.53
N LEU A 104 10.49 -19.22 5.00
CA LEU A 104 10.60 -18.96 3.56
C LEU A 104 11.01 -20.24 2.82
N THR A 105 10.26 -20.58 1.79
CA THR A 105 10.46 -21.76 0.95
C THR A 105 10.89 -21.37 -0.46
N ASP A 106 11.25 -22.35 -1.29
CA ASP A 106 11.59 -22.11 -2.69
C ASP A 106 10.41 -21.52 -3.48
N GLU A 107 9.17 -21.74 -3.04
CA GLU A 107 7.98 -21.12 -3.61
C GLU A 107 8.00 -19.57 -3.48
N ASP A 108 8.69 -19.04 -2.47
CA ASP A 108 8.81 -17.61 -2.24
C ASP A 108 9.89 -16.95 -3.11
N ARG A 109 10.53 -17.68 -4.01
CA ARG A 109 11.45 -17.11 -5.01
C ARG A 109 10.65 -16.39 -6.09
N ASP A 110 11.16 -15.23 -6.50
CA ASP A 110 10.61 -14.55 -7.66
C ASP A 110 10.96 -15.32 -8.94
N THR A 111 9.95 -15.97 -9.52
CA THR A 111 10.04 -16.68 -10.81
C THR A 111 9.53 -15.84 -11.98
N ILE A 112 8.99 -14.63 -11.72
CA ILE A 112 8.41 -13.75 -12.74
C ILE A 112 9.51 -12.87 -13.34
N ARG A 113 10.39 -12.28 -12.51
CA ARG A 113 11.42 -11.31 -12.92
C ARG A 113 12.82 -11.64 -12.41
N GLY A 114 12.95 -12.64 -11.54
CA GLY A 114 14.23 -13.03 -10.97
C GLY A 114 14.79 -11.98 -9.99
N THR A 115 13.96 -11.17 -9.34
CA THR A 115 14.45 -10.16 -8.40
C THR A 115 15.05 -10.81 -7.16
N GLY A 116 16.15 -10.23 -6.68
CA GLY A 116 16.79 -10.68 -5.44
C GLY A 116 16.01 -10.25 -4.18
N SER A 117 16.23 -10.98 -3.08
CA SER A 117 15.83 -10.59 -1.73
C SER A 117 16.97 -10.83 -0.76
N ARG A 118 17.08 -9.99 0.26
CA ARG A 118 18.03 -10.18 1.36
C ARG A 118 17.57 -11.23 2.39
N LEU A 119 16.35 -11.74 2.24
CA LEU A 119 15.79 -12.80 3.07
C LEU A 119 16.20 -14.16 2.50
N ALA A 120 16.93 -14.97 3.26
CA ALA A 120 17.38 -16.26 2.78
C ALA A 120 16.24 -17.29 2.78
N ILE A 121 16.20 -18.16 1.76
CA ILE A 121 15.33 -19.35 1.76
C ILE A 121 15.77 -20.27 2.93
N GLY A 122 14.79 -20.90 3.59
CA GLY A 122 14.99 -21.69 4.80
C GLY A 122 15.04 -20.86 6.09
N SER A 123 15.12 -19.52 6.00
CA SER A 123 15.04 -18.66 7.19
C SER A 123 13.59 -18.44 7.61
N SER A 124 13.37 -18.26 8.92
CA SER A 124 12.04 -18.02 9.48
C SER A 124 11.96 -16.62 10.07
N TYR A 125 10.88 -15.93 9.75
CA TYR A 125 10.55 -14.59 10.24
C TYR A 125 9.15 -14.58 10.83
N THR A 126 8.85 -13.67 11.75
CA THR A 126 7.46 -13.51 12.18
C THR A 126 6.62 -12.89 11.07
N ARG A 127 5.31 -13.14 11.08
CA ARG A 127 4.36 -12.52 10.14
C ARG A 127 4.48 -11.00 10.17
N GLY A 128 4.60 -10.41 11.36
CA GLY A 128 4.84 -8.98 11.52
C GLY A 128 6.15 -8.50 10.92
N GLN A 129 7.25 -9.25 11.06
CA GLN A 129 8.52 -8.93 10.40
C GLN A 129 8.39 -8.94 8.87
N LEU A 130 7.73 -9.95 8.32
CA LEU A 130 7.48 -10.02 6.87
C LEU A 130 6.60 -8.86 6.39
N LEU A 131 5.59 -8.45 7.19
CA LEU A 131 4.75 -7.30 6.88
C LEU A 131 5.57 -6.00 6.81
N HIS A 132 6.45 -5.75 7.79
CA HIS A 132 7.38 -4.61 7.75
C HIS A 132 8.27 -4.63 6.52
N LEU A 133 8.84 -5.78 6.18
CA LEU A 133 9.75 -5.92 5.04
C LEU A 133 9.03 -5.74 3.70
N ALA A 134 7.81 -6.25 3.56
CA ALA A 134 6.98 -6.07 2.38
C ALA A 134 6.60 -4.59 2.16
N LEU A 135 6.31 -3.86 3.23
CA LEU A 135 5.87 -2.46 3.13
C LEU A 135 7.02 -1.48 3.05
N ILE A 136 8.04 -1.56 3.92
CA ILE A 136 9.17 -0.63 3.99
C ILE A 136 10.16 -0.88 2.85
N ALA A 137 10.68 -2.12 2.78
CA ALA A 137 11.69 -2.49 1.80
C ALA A 137 11.12 -2.92 0.46
N SER A 138 9.78 -3.04 0.38
CA SER A 138 9.11 -3.58 -0.80
C SER A 138 9.56 -5.00 -1.17
N ASP A 139 9.94 -5.82 -0.16
CA ASP A 139 10.49 -7.15 -0.38
C ASP A 139 9.42 -8.09 -0.96
N ASN A 140 9.74 -8.67 -2.14
CA ASN A 140 8.81 -9.51 -2.89
C ASN A 140 8.63 -10.87 -2.23
N ARG A 141 9.71 -11.42 -1.68
CA ARG A 141 9.68 -12.73 -1.00
C ARG A 141 8.82 -12.67 0.26
N ALA A 142 8.93 -11.57 1.02
CA ALA A 142 8.10 -11.34 2.19
C ALA A 142 6.61 -11.23 1.80
N ALA A 143 6.28 -10.47 0.75
CA ALA A 143 4.91 -10.32 0.29
C ALA A 143 4.30 -11.64 -0.23
N HIS A 144 5.10 -12.43 -0.97
CA HIS A 144 4.66 -13.74 -1.46
C HIS A 144 4.39 -14.71 -0.29
N ALA A 145 5.32 -14.81 0.66
CA ALA A 145 5.17 -15.68 1.83
C ALA A 145 3.93 -15.31 2.67
N LEU A 146 3.63 -14.02 2.82
CA LEU A 146 2.43 -13.55 3.49
C LEU A 146 1.15 -14.02 2.77
N GLY A 147 1.09 -13.90 1.45
CA GLY A 147 -0.04 -14.39 0.65
C GLY A 147 -0.17 -15.91 0.71
N ARG A 148 0.94 -16.64 0.52
CA ARG A 148 0.99 -18.11 0.53
C ARG A 148 0.54 -18.71 1.88
N THR A 149 0.90 -18.08 2.98
CA THR A 149 0.57 -18.55 4.34
C THR A 149 -0.73 -17.97 4.90
N SER A 150 -1.50 -17.27 4.08
CA SER A 150 -2.83 -16.82 4.42
C SER A 150 -3.85 -17.97 4.30
N PRO A 151 -5.01 -17.89 4.98
CA PRO A 151 -6.02 -18.96 4.95
C PRO A 151 -6.48 -19.30 3.53
N GLY A 152 -6.33 -20.54 3.16
CA GLY A 152 -6.67 -21.06 1.83
C GLY A 152 -5.59 -20.89 0.77
N GLY A 153 -4.39 -20.43 1.16
CA GLY A 153 -3.23 -20.35 0.28
C GLY A 153 -3.28 -19.21 -0.74
N LEU A 154 -2.31 -19.21 -1.66
CA LEU A 154 -2.06 -18.11 -2.58
C LEU A 154 -3.24 -17.82 -3.53
N GLU A 155 -3.84 -18.86 -4.09
CA GLU A 155 -4.96 -18.72 -5.03
C GLU A 155 -6.16 -18.02 -4.37
N ARG A 156 -6.55 -18.49 -3.18
CA ARG A 156 -7.65 -17.89 -2.42
C ARG A 156 -7.31 -16.46 -1.99
N PHE A 157 -6.05 -16.21 -1.66
CA PHE A 157 -5.58 -14.87 -1.30
C PHE A 157 -5.76 -13.89 -2.46
N VAL A 158 -5.33 -14.25 -3.67
CA VAL A 158 -5.51 -13.42 -4.89
C VAL A 158 -6.98 -13.24 -5.23
N ALA A 159 -7.78 -14.28 -5.12
CA ALA A 159 -9.24 -14.15 -5.30
C ALA A 159 -9.85 -13.17 -4.28
N THR A 160 -9.34 -13.15 -3.04
CA THR A 160 -9.77 -12.21 -2.01
C THR A 160 -9.30 -10.78 -2.32
N MET A 161 -8.08 -10.58 -2.83
CA MET A 161 -7.61 -9.26 -3.28
C MET A 161 -8.58 -8.63 -4.29
N ASN A 162 -9.02 -9.40 -5.28
CA ASN A 162 -9.96 -8.93 -6.29
C ASN A 162 -11.37 -8.66 -5.72
N ARG A 163 -11.87 -9.53 -4.83
CA ARG A 163 -13.17 -9.27 -4.16
C ARG A 163 -13.12 -8.01 -3.30
N THR A 164 -12.05 -7.81 -2.54
CA THR A 164 -11.86 -6.60 -1.73
C THR A 164 -11.76 -5.36 -2.61
N ALA A 165 -11.05 -5.43 -3.74
CA ALA A 165 -11.02 -4.33 -4.71
C ALA A 165 -12.43 -3.96 -5.18
N GLN A 166 -13.25 -4.94 -5.55
CA GLN A 166 -14.64 -4.69 -5.96
C GLN A 166 -15.48 -4.09 -4.82
N ALA A 167 -15.32 -4.60 -3.58
CA ALA A 167 -16.04 -4.08 -2.41
C ALA A 167 -15.65 -2.62 -2.09
N LEU A 168 -14.40 -2.22 -2.34
CA LEU A 168 -13.93 -0.84 -2.21
C LEU A 168 -14.31 0.04 -3.42
N GLY A 169 -15.03 -0.50 -4.41
CA GLY A 169 -15.41 0.23 -5.61
C GLY A 169 -14.23 0.51 -6.56
N MET A 170 -13.17 -0.28 -6.47
CA MET A 170 -12.00 -0.23 -7.35
C MET A 170 -12.27 -1.04 -8.63
N ARG A 171 -13.16 -0.52 -9.48
CA ARG A 171 -13.73 -1.27 -10.61
C ARG A 171 -12.74 -1.54 -11.75
N ASP A 172 -11.70 -0.72 -11.84
CA ASP A 172 -10.66 -0.81 -12.86
C ASP A 172 -9.37 -1.43 -12.32
N THR A 173 -9.49 -2.24 -11.24
CA THR A 173 -8.35 -2.88 -10.58
C THR A 173 -8.41 -4.38 -10.69
N VAL A 174 -7.27 -4.98 -11.06
CA VAL A 174 -7.07 -6.44 -11.14
C VAL A 174 -5.76 -6.81 -10.46
N TYR A 175 -5.82 -7.85 -9.64
CA TYR A 175 -4.66 -8.49 -9.01
C TYR A 175 -4.50 -9.93 -9.51
N ILE A 176 -3.27 -10.28 -9.89
CA ILE A 176 -2.89 -11.64 -10.33
C ILE A 176 -2.02 -12.34 -9.29
N GLU A 177 -1.30 -11.54 -8.47
CA GLU A 177 -0.38 -12.06 -7.45
C GLU A 177 -0.12 -10.97 -6.36
N PRO A 178 0.41 -11.32 -5.17
CA PRO A 178 0.45 -10.40 -4.03
C PRO A 178 1.64 -9.44 -4.00
N THR A 179 2.56 -9.49 -4.97
CA THR A 179 3.82 -8.72 -4.91
C THR A 179 3.86 -7.49 -5.81
N GLY A 180 3.14 -7.52 -6.94
CA GLY A 180 3.19 -6.52 -8.00
C GLY A 180 4.34 -6.73 -8.99
N LEU A 181 4.91 -7.92 -9.08
CA LEU A 181 5.90 -8.29 -10.09
C LEU A 181 5.27 -8.49 -11.46
N SER A 182 4.03 -8.96 -11.49
CA SER A 182 3.26 -9.11 -12.72
C SER A 182 2.79 -7.74 -13.24
N SER A 183 3.03 -7.47 -14.52
CA SER A 183 2.47 -6.30 -15.22
C SER A 183 0.93 -6.40 -15.40
N GLN A 184 0.35 -7.55 -15.10
CA GLN A 184 -1.09 -7.77 -15.10
C GLN A 184 -1.76 -7.30 -13.79
N ASN A 185 -1.01 -7.00 -12.73
CA ASN A 185 -1.52 -6.23 -11.60
C ASN A 185 -1.71 -4.78 -12.05
N ARG A 186 -2.94 -4.42 -12.35
CA ARG A 186 -3.29 -3.12 -12.96
C ARG A 186 -4.33 -2.40 -12.11
N SER A 187 -4.26 -1.07 -12.14
CA SER A 187 -5.22 -0.20 -11.47
C SER A 187 -5.19 1.20 -12.09
N THR A 188 -5.96 2.10 -11.53
CA THR A 188 -6.02 3.53 -11.88
C THR A 188 -5.60 4.39 -10.69
N ALA A 189 -5.25 5.65 -10.91
CA ALA A 189 -4.97 6.56 -9.80
C ALA A 189 -6.22 6.78 -8.92
N THR A 190 -7.41 6.79 -9.53
CA THR A 190 -8.68 6.88 -8.81
C THR A 190 -8.90 5.70 -7.87
N ASP A 191 -8.69 4.48 -8.33
CA ASP A 191 -8.88 3.28 -7.52
C ASP A 191 -7.83 3.17 -6.42
N LEU A 192 -6.57 3.51 -6.73
CA LEU A 192 -5.50 3.49 -5.74
C LEU A 192 -5.68 4.57 -4.65
N ALA A 193 -6.33 5.69 -4.96
CA ALA A 193 -6.70 6.68 -3.94
C ALA A 193 -7.72 6.09 -2.95
N LYS A 194 -8.72 5.35 -3.43
CA LYS A 194 -9.68 4.63 -2.55
C LYS A 194 -8.96 3.61 -1.66
N LEU A 195 -8.04 2.83 -2.22
CA LEU A 195 -7.25 1.86 -1.47
C LEU A 195 -6.43 2.54 -0.38
N ALA A 196 -5.74 3.63 -0.70
CA ALA A 196 -4.91 4.37 0.23
C ALA A 196 -5.72 5.02 1.34
N ASP A 197 -6.86 5.61 1.00
CA ASP A 197 -7.78 6.22 1.95
C ASP A 197 -8.33 5.19 2.92
N TYR A 198 -8.84 4.07 2.41
CA TYR A 198 -9.35 2.97 3.24
C TYR A 198 -8.26 2.38 4.13
N ALA A 199 -7.07 2.14 3.59
CA ALA A 199 -5.93 1.63 4.36
C ALA A 199 -5.50 2.61 5.45
N TYR A 200 -5.46 3.90 5.17
CA TYR A 200 -5.12 4.95 6.12
C TYR A 200 -6.12 5.03 7.26
N GLN A 201 -7.41 4.97 6.96
CA GLN A 201 -8.46 5.12 7.98
C GLN A 201 -8.60 3.87 8.87
N ASN A 202 -8.44 2.67 8.32
CA ASN A 202 -8.81 1.44 8.99
C ASN A 202 -7.65 0.60 9.53
N PHE A 203 -6.39 0.86 9.09
CA PHE A 203 -5.23 0.06 9.47
C PHE A 203 -4.10 0.92 10.06
N PRO A 204 -4.14 1.23 11.36
CA PRO A 204 -3.09 2.01 12.02
C PRO A 204 -1.71 1.38 11.90
N GLU A 205 -1.61 0.04 11.82
CA GLU A 205 -0.36 -0.67 11.61
C GLU A 205 0.25 -0.33 10.24
N ILE A 206 -0.56 -0.24 9.18
CA ILE A 206 -0.07 0.16 7.85
C ILE A 206 0.45 1.59 7.90
N ARG A 207 -0.27 2.51 8.56
CA ARG A 207 0.20 3.89 8.75
C ARG A 207 1.56 3.92 9.44
N GLN A 208 1.66 3.28 10.62
CA GLN A 208 2.88 3.25 11.41
C GLN A 208 4.06 2.68 10.62
N ILE A 209 3.86 1.56 9.93
CA ILE A 209 4.93 0.89 9.17
C ILE A 209 5.37 1.76 8.00
N THR A 210 4.43 2.27 7.20
CA THR A 210 4.75 2.89 5.92
C THR A 210 5.21 4.34 6.03
N SER A 211 4.94 5.03 7.15
CA SER A 211 5.48 6.35 7.48
C SER A 211 6.90 6.28 8.05
N THR A 212 7.34 5.11 8.54
CA THR A 212 8.67 4.92 9.12
C THR A 212 9.75 4.92 8.03
N GLY A 213 10.82 5.67 8.26
CA GLY A 213 11.92 5.84 7.28
C GLY A 213 12.82 4.62 7.11
N TYR A 214 12.94 3.78 8.14
CA TYR A 214 13.76 2.56 8.12
C TYR A 214 13.22 1.52 9.10
N TYR A 215 13.59 0.26 8.88
CA TYR A 215 13.26 -0.86 9.76
C TYR A 215 14.49 -1.70 10.02
N THR A 216 14.70 -2.08 11.27
CA THR A 216 15.81 -2.96 11.69
C THR A 216 15.26 -4.33 12.06
N LEU A 217 15.68 -5.35 11.33
CA LEU A 217 15.22 -6.73 11.54
C LEU A 217 15.85 -7.39 12.78
N GLY A 218 16.58 -6.66 13.60
CA GLY A 218 17.33 -7.18 14.73
C GLY A 218 18.60 -7.93 14.29
N THR A 219 19.26 -8.56 15.27
CA THR A 219 20.51 -9.27 15.00
C THR A 219 20.23 -10.63 14.39
N GLN A 220 20.64 -10.83 13.15
CA GLN A 220 20.52 -12.09 12.43
C GLN A 220 21.83 -12.88 12.52
N ARG A 221 21.72 -14.20 12.77
CA ARG A 221 22.85 -15.11 12.66
C ARG A 221 23.14 -15.36 11.18
N VAL A 222 24.28 -14.90 10.72
CA VAL A 222 24.75 -15.11 9.34
C VAL A 222 25.87 -16.13 9.34
N VAL A 223 25.72 -17.21 8.59
CA VAL A 223 26.78 -18.20 8.40
C VAL A 223 27.59 -17.79 7.18
N LEU A 224 28.82 -17.36 7.38
CA LEU A 224 29.74 -16.98 6.30
C LEU A 224 30.55 -18.21 5.89
N GLN A 225 30.24 -18.79 4.73
CA GLN A 225 31.11 -19.77 4.06
C GLN A 225 32.16 -19.00 3.26
N LYS A 226 33.36 -18.86 3.81
CA LYS A 226 34.54 -18.41 3.04
C LYS A 226 35.15 -19.57 2.29
N LYS A 227 35.44 -19.37 0.99
CA LYS A 227 35.95 -20.39 0.05
C LYS A 227 37.22 -21.13 0.51
N HIS A 228 37.90 -20.68 1.57
CA HIS A 228 39.19 -21.21 2.06
C HIS A 228 39.20 -21.57 3.58
N HIS A 229 38.05 -21.61 4.23
CA HIS A 229 37.96 -22.03 5.63
C HIS A 229 37.09 -23.28 5.77
N HIS A 230 37.64 -24.32 6.36
CA HIS A 230 36.93 -25.59 6.58
C HIS A 230 35.83 -25.52 7.66
N HIS A 231 35.73 -24.41 8.38
CA HIS A 231 34.67 -24.19 9.38
C HIS A 231 33.85 -22.95 9.05
N PRO A 232 32.50 -23.07 9.07
CA PRO A 232 31.62 -21.92 8.84
C PRO A 232 31.78 -20.91 9.99
N GLN A 233 32.12 -19.66 9.65
CA GLN A 233 32.14 -18.58 10.65
C GLN A 233 30.73 -18.07 10.88
N VAL A 234 30.29 -18.11 12.14
CA VAL A 234 29.03 -17.52 12.56
C VAL A 234 29.29 -16.04 12.85
N SER A 235 28.59 -15.17 12.13
CA SER A 235 28.57 -13.73 12.36
C SER A 235 27.16 -13.30 12.75
N TYR A 236 27.06 -12.31 13.63
CA TYR A 236 25.79 -11.68 13.98
C TYR A 236 25.75 -10.29 13.37
N ARG A 237 24.75 -10.02 12.52
CA ARG A 237 24.59 -8.73 11.86
C ARG A 237 23.21 -8.18 12.09
N THR A 238 23.15 -6.92 12.44
CA THR A 238 21.91 -6.14 12.39
C THR A 238 21.64 -5.77 10.95
N VAL A 239 20.46 -6.15 10.42
CA VAL A 239 20.07 -5.88 9.05
C VAL A 239 19.03 -4.76 9.06
N ALA A 240 19.43 -3.60 8.56
CA ALA A 240 18.54 -2.46 8.38
C ALA A 240 18.00 -2.38 6.95
N PHE A 241 16.76 -1.94 6.82
CA PHE A 241 16.05 -1.75 5.57
C PHE A 241 15.52 -0.32 5.52
N ASN A 242 15.83 0.40 4.46
CA ASN A 242 15.30 1.75 4.24
C ASN A 242 13.91 1.66 3.59
N ASN A 243 13.05 2.60 3.95
CA ASN A 243 11.81 2.82 3.22
C ASN A 243 12.14 3.23 1.77
N THR A 244 11.47 2.58 0.82
CA THR A 244 11.66 2.85 -0.61
C THR A 244 11.15 4.23 -1.02
N ASN A 245 10.28 4.86 -0.23
CA ASN A 245 9.94 6.26 -0.36
C ASN A 245 10.93 7.11 0.47
N ARG A 246 11.90 7.76 -0.19
CA ARG A 246 12.88 8.61 0.50
C ARG A 246 12.28 9.80 1.22
N LEU A 247 11.07 10.26 0.82
CA LEU A 247 10.40 11.40 1.44
C LEU A 247 10.05 11.13 2.91
N THR A 248 9.91 9.86 3.32
CA THR A 248 9.69 9.49 4.74
C THR A 248 10.87 9.80 5.66
N ARG A 249 12.01 10.20 5.10
CA ARG A 249 13.23 10.59 5.84
C ARG A 249 13.57 12.07 5.69
N MET A 250 12.65 12.86 5.19
CA MET A 250 12.79 14.30 5.02
C MET A 250 11.92 15.01 6.05
N ASP A 251 12.49 15.94 6.77
CA ASP A 251 11.81 16.62 7.90
C ASP A 251 10.68 17.55 7.47
N ASP A 252 10.67 17.95 6.19
CA ASP A 252 9.64 18.82 5.61
C ASP A 252 8.40 18.05 5.12
N TRP A 253 8.32 16.73 5.38
CA TRP A 253 7.20 15.88 5.01
C TRP A 253 6.52 15.25 6.23
N ASN A 254 5.22 15.46 6.37
CA ASN A 254 4.38 14.75 7.32
C ASN A 254 3.58 13.67 6.57
N ILE A 255 4.16 12.45 6.49
CA ILE A 255 3.60 11.32 5.74
C ILE A 255 2.93 10.36 6.71
N GLY A 256 1.65 10.08 6.49
CA GLY A 256 0.88 9.12 7.27
C GLY A 256 0.84 7.71 6.66
N LEU A 257 0.95 7.60 5.33
CA LEU A 257 1.02 6.32 4.63
C LEU A 257 1.81 6.50 3.34
N SER A 258 2.63 5.53 2.95
CA SER A 258 3.24 5.55 1.62
C SER A 258 3.59 4.17 1.08
N LYS A 259 3.51 4.00 -0.24
CA LYS A 259 4.05 2.85 -0.94
C LYS A 259 4.58 3.25 -2.31
N THR A 260 5.76 2.75 -2.66
CA THR A 260 6.33 2.92 -4.00
C THR A 260 6.23 1.63 -4.81
N GLY A 261 6.24 1.77 -6.13
CA GLY A 261 6.29 0.68 -7.07
C GLY A 261 7.27 0.96 -8.22
N PHE A 262 7.86 -0.09 -8.77
CA PHE A 262 8.62 -0.04 -9.99
C PHE A 262 8.71 -1.43 -10.64
N ILE A 263 8.32 -1.52 -11.85
CA ILE A 263 8.72 -2.48 -12.89
C ILE A 263 8.83 -1.68 -14.20
N ASN A 264 9.50 -2.22 -15.21
CA ASN A 264 9.70 -1.48 -16.45
C ASN A 264 8.39 -1.00 -17.10
N GLU A 265 7.35 -1.85 -17.07
CA GLU A 265 6.04 -1.57 -17.67
C GLU A 265 5.16 -0.62 -16.84
N ALA A 266 5.46 -0.43 -15.56
CA ALA A 266 4.73 0.46 -14.67
C ALA A 266 5.40 1.84 -14.53
N GLY A 267 6.67 1.97 -14.93
CA GLY A 267 7.45 3.13 -14.54
C GLY A 267 7.57 3.25 -13.01
N HIS A 268 7.90 4.42 -12.52
CA HIS A 268 7.99 4.69 -11.09
C HIS A 268 6.65 5.17 -10.52
N CYS A 269 6.08 4.39 -9.60
CA CYS A 269 4.79 4.66 -8.96
C CYS A 269 4.96 5.10 -7.50
N LEU A 270 4.02 5.91 -7.03
CA LEU A 270 3.88 6.32 -5.62
C LEU A 270 2.40 6.46 -5.28
N VAL A 271 2.03 5.90 -4.14
CA VAL A 271 0.79 6.25 -3.43
C VAL A 271 1.20 6.74 -2.05
N MET A 272 0.68 7.87 -1.64
CA MET A 272 1.07 8.51 -0.39
C MET A 272 -0.10 9.31 0.19
N GLN A 273 -0.35 9.13 1.49
CA GLN A 273 -1.13 10.09 2.27
C GLN A 273 -0.13 11.00 3.00
N ALA A 274 -0.38 12.29 2.97
CA ALA A 274 0.44 13.28 3.66
C ALA A 274 -0.39 14.48 4.10
N GLN A 275 0.09 15.19 5.13
CA GLN A 275 -0.44 16.49 5.49
C GLN A 275 0.35 17.58 4.76
N VAL A 276 -0.34 18.39 3.96
CA VAL A 276 0.24 19.50 3.19
C VAL A 276 -0.68 20.72 3.33
N ALA A 277 -0.12 21.86 3.71
CA ALA A 277 -0.89 23.12 3.89
C ALA A 277 -2.14 22.93 4.79
N GLN A 278 -1.99 22.17 5.89
CA GLN A 278 -3.07 21.82 6.84
C GLN A 278 -4.20 20.97 6.25
N ARG A 279 -3.98 20.33 5.10
CA ARG A 279 -4.90 19.39 4.47
C ARG A 279 -4.32 17.99 4.51
N ASP A 280 -5.14 17.02 4.84
CA ASP A 280 -4.82 15.60 4.67
C ASP A 280 -5.14 15.20 3.24
N VAL A 281 -4.10 14.91 2.46
CA VAL A 281 -4.22 14.62 1.03
C VAL A 281 -3.69 13.25 0.69
N ILE A 282 -4.31 12.61 -0.29
CA ILE A 282 -3.77 11.42 -0.94
C ILE A 282 -3.18 11.84 -2.28
N ILE A 283 -1.93 11.48 -2.52
CA ILE A 283 -1.19 11.73 -3.75
C ILE A 283 -0.92 10.39 -4.41
N VAL A 284 -1.40 10.22 -5.64
CA VAL A 284 -1.12 9.07 -6.49
C VAL A 284 -0.36 9.53 -7.72
N LEU A 285 0.81 8.93 -7.95
CA LEU A 285 1.65 9.15 -9.12
C LEU A 285 1.94 7.80 -9.78
N LEU A 286 1.56 7.64 -11.03
CA LEU A 286 1.80 6.42 -11.80
C LEU A 286 2.60 6.73 -13.05
N ASP A 287 3.47 5.80 -13.42
CA ASP A 287 4.32 5.87 -14.61
C ASP A 287 5.14 7.16 -14.70
N ALA A 288 5.89 7.48 -13.64
CA ALA A 288 6.89 8.53 -13.69
C ALA A 288 8.20 8.02 -14.27
N MET A 289 8.90 8.88 -15.03
CA MET A 289 10.11 8.56 -15.80
C MET A 289 11.37 8.31 -14.96
N GLY A 290 11.26 8.13 -13.64
CA GLY A 290 12.40 7.86 -12.75
C GLY A 290 12.08 8.17 -11.28
N SER A 291 12.81 7.52 -10.38
CA SER A 291 12.57 7.67 -8.93
C SER A 291 12.80 9.11 -8.44
N ASN A 292 13.79 9.82 -9.00
CA ASN A 292 14.05 11.21 -8.69
C ASN A 292 12.95 12.13 -9.23
N ARG A 293 12.46 11.87 -10.45
CA ARG A 293 11.35 12.63 -11.05
C ARG A 293 10.06 12.41 -10.29
N ARG A 294 9.74 11.16 -9.90
CA ARG A 294 8.60 10.85 -9.05
C ARG A 294 8.62 11.62 -7.72
N ALA A 295 9.77 11.67 -7.04
CA ALA A 295 9.89 12.45 -5.81
C ALA A 295 9.84 13.96 -6.07
N GLY A 296 10.37 14.42 -7.22
CA GLY A 296 10.22 15.81 -7.67
C GLY A 296 8.78 16.17 -8.00
N ASP A 297 8.01 15.24 -8.59
CA ASP A 297 6.57 15.44 -8.84
C ASP A 297 5.82 15.64 -7.52
N ALA A 298 6.07 14.79 -6.51
CA ALA A 298 5.48 14.95 -5.18
C ALA A 298 5.84 16.32 -4.55
N ALA A 299 7.10 16.77 -4.67
CA ALA A 299 7.53 18.06 -4.17
C ALA A 299 6.84 19.24 -4.92
N ARG A 300 6.70 19.16 -6.25
CA ARG A 300 5.96 20.17 -7.03
C ARG A 300 4.48 20.23 -6.66
N ILE A 301 3.86 19.09 -6.40
CA ILE A 301 2.48 19.03 -5.91
C ILE A 301 2.37 19.66 -4.52
N LYS A 302 3.30 19.35 -3.60
CA LYS A 302 3.35 20.00 -2.28
C LYS A 302 3.44 21.51 -2.39
N GLN A 303 4.39 22.03 -3.16
CA GLN A 303 4.56 23.47 -3.38
C GLN A 303 3.30 24.09 -4.01
N TRP A 304 2.69 23.41 -4.97
CA TRP A 304 1.47 23.89 -5.59
C TRP A 304 0.30 23.96 -4.59
N LEU A 305 0.12 22.98 -3.73
CA LEU A 305 -0.88 22.98 -2.67
C LEU A 305 -0.64 24.11 -1.66
N GLU A 306 0.62 24.32 -1.25
CA GLU A 306 1.02 25.40 -0.34
C GLU A 306 0.75 26.78 -0.92
N SER A 307 1.08 26.99 -2.21
CA SER A 307 0.83 28.24 -2.92
C SER A 307 -0.65 28.54 -3.12
N ASN A 308 -1.49 27.50 -3.21
CA ASN A 308 -2.93 27.62 -3.38
C ASN A 308 -3.71 27.48 -2.06
N SER A 309 -3.03 27.53 -0.90
CA SER A 309 -3.69 27.47 0.40
C SER A 309 -4.48 28.76 0.70
N PRO A 310 -5.59 28.67 1.45
CA PRO A 310 -6.39 29.86 1.81
C PRO A 310 -5.58 30.94 2.53
N SER A 311 -4.61 30.56 3.36
CA SER A 311 -3.71 31.50 4.08
C SER A 311 -2.87 32.34 3.12
N ASN A 312 -2.22 31.73 2.14
CA ASN A 312 -1.39 32.44 1.16
C ASN A 312 -2.22 33.32 0.19
N ARG A 313 -3.50 32.95 -0.04
CA ARG A 313 -4.41 33.73 -0.86
C ARG A 313 -4.88 35.03 -0.18
N ALA A 314 -5.00 35.04 1.16
CA ALA A 314 -5.35 36.23 1.92
C ALA A 314 -4.22 37.27 1.83
N ASP A 315 -2.96 36.86 1.96
CA ASP A 315 -1.79 37.75 1.92
C ASP A 315 -1.58 38.38 0.53
N THR A 316 -1.80 37.62 -0.55
CA THR A 316 -1.69 38.16 -1.92
C THR A 316 -2.79 39.16 -2.26
N ARG A 317 -3.99 39.04 -1.70
CA ARG A 317 -5.08 40.03 -1.89
C ARG A 317 -4.78 41.33 -1.14
N HIS A 318 -4.24 41.28 0.07
CA HIS A 318 -3.84 42.48 0.82
C HIS A 318 -2.66 43.21 0.16
N ALA A 319 -1.69 42.46 -0.41
CA ALA A 319 -0.55 43.05 -1.11
C ALA A 319 -0.94 43.73 -2.46
N SER A 320 -1.97 43.25 -3.14
CA SER A 320 -2.48 43.88 -4.38
C SER A 320 -3.37 45.09 -4.11
N ALA A 321 -4.14 45.07 -3.01
CA ALA A 321 -5.01 46.18 -2.61
C ALA A 321 -4.25 47.40 -2.05
N SER A 322 -2.99 47.18 -1.58
CA SER A 322 -2.15 48.27 -1.07
C SER A 322 -1.29 49.00 -2.14
N ARG A 323 -1.42 48.57 -3.43
CA ARG A 323 -0.67 49.17 -4.56
C ARG A 323 -1.55 49.98 -5.51
N THR A 324 -2.83 50.09 -5.22
CA THR A 324 -3.83 50.97 -5.90
C THR A 324 -4.19 52.16 -4.99
#